data_690173cf135decffef00cfd44e835b4c
#
_entry.id   690173cf135decffef00cfd44e835b4c
#
_cell.length_a   1.000
_cell.length_b   1.000
_cell.length_c   1.000
_cell.angle_alpha   90.00
_cell.angle_beta   90.00
_cell.angle_gamma   90.00
#
_symmetry.space_group_name_H-M   'P 1'
#
loop_
_entity.id
_entity.type
_entity.pdbx_description
1 polymer ?
#
loop_
_entity_poly.entity_id
_entity_poly.type
_entity_poly.pdbx_seq_one_letter_code
_entity_poly.pdbx_strand_id
1 'polypeptide(L)'
;VTPTIGQVEDSAKKFFEVHNPINKDFSLLQIDHGVINTSKTKKCDCAVIDDLDCAFVEFKTNAVSVNTDTIKRNYNKALRQLSITIDIFRSGLISIGKDLDKLRNMEAYVCFKKGYPRRTASEGTYRVKFAETNRCALYFDSKKELK
;
A
#
# COMPACT_ATOMS: atom_id res chain seq x y z
N VAL A 1 21.19 6.55 -2.73
CA VAL A 1 20.83 5.64 -1.64
C VAL A 1 19.42 5.12 -1.82
N THR A 2 19.24 3.84 -1.69
CA THR A 2 17.94 3.19 -1.85
C THR A 2 17.59 2.49 -0.54
N PRO A 3 16.94 3.19 0.39
CA PRO A 3 16.55 2.55 1.64
C PRO A 3 15.45 1.52 1.40
N THR A 4 15.54 0.42 2.11
CA THR A 4 14.54 -0.65 2.11
C THR A 4 13.66 -0.52 3.34
N ILE A 5 12.35 -0.55 3.16
CA ILE A 5 11.37 -0.49 4.23
C ILE A 5 10.48 -1.73 4.21
N GLY A 6 9.84 -1.99 5.33
CA GLY A 6 8.94 -3.14 5.47
C GLY A 6 9.66 -4.48 5.44
N GLN A 7 10.97 -4.50 5.64
CA GLN A 7 11.72 -5.73 5.76
C GLN A 7 11.45 -6.35 7.12
N VAL A 8 11.06 -7.62 7.12
CA VAL A 8 10.82 -8.41 8.33
C VAL A 8 11.78 -9.57 8.34
N GLU A 9 12.29 -9.90 9.51
CA GLU A 9 13.28 -10.98 9.69
C GLU A 9 12.69 -12.38 9.51
N ASP A 10 11.41 -12.51 9.33
CA ASP A 10 10.77 -13.79 9.11
C ASP A 10 10.94 -14.29 7.68
N SER A 11 10.47 -15.51 7.42
CA SER A 11 10.55 -16.15 6.11
C SER A 11 9.68 -15.47 5.03
N ALA A 12 8.75 -14.62 5.41
CA ALA A 12 7.83 -13.96 4.49
C ALA A 12 8.49 -12.80 3.73
N LYS A 13 9.56 -12.21 4.25
CA LYS A 13 10.37 -11.16 3.62
C LYS A 13 9.52 -10.05 2.99
N LYS A 14 8.81 -9.32 3.79
CA LYS A 14 8.08 -8.12 3.35
C LYS A 14 9.10 -7.09 2.87
N PHE A 15 8.98 -6.68 1.62
CA PHE A 15 9.95 -5.82 0.98
C PHE A 15 9.27 -4.76 0.14
N PHE A 16 9.60 -3.51 0.41
CA PHE A 16 9.23 -2.37 -0.42
C PHE A 16 10.42 -1.41 -0.49
N GLU A 17 10.86 -1.08 -1.71
CA GLU A 17 12.03 -0.26 -1.94
C GLU A 17 11.62 1.19 -2.19
N VAL A 18 12.19 2.12 -1.44
CA VAL A 18 12.06 3.55 -1.69
C VAL A 18 13.36 4.05 -2.32
N HIS A 19 13.29 4.38 -3.60
CA HIS A 19 14.41 4.98 -4.32
C HIS A 19 14.38 6.49 -4.12
N ASN A 20 15.42 7.03 -3.50
CA ASN A 20 15.50 8.44 -3.12
C ASN A 20 16.75 9.11 -3.71
N PRO A 21 16.77 9.37 -5.03
CA PRO A 21 17.95 9.91 -5.70
C PRO A 21 18.25 11.35 -5.33
N ILE A 22 17.26 12.09 -4.86
CA ILE A 22 17.38 13.51 -4.52
C ILE A 22 17.61 13.75 -3.02
N ASN A 23 17.77 12.69 -2.25
CA ASN A 23 17.99 12.76 -0.81
C ASN A 23 16.89 13.57 -0.09
N LYS A 24 15.65 13.32 -0.45
CA LYS A 24 14.47 13.98 0.10
C LYS A 24 14.08 13.37 1.44
N ASP A 25 13.58 14.19 2.34
CA ASP A 25 13.03 13.70 3.60
C ASP A 25 11.70 12.97 3.37
N PHE A 26 11.55 11.84 4.03
CA PHE A 26 10.29 11.11 4.03
C PHE A 26 10.10 10.38 5.35
N SER A 27 8.86 10.05 5.67
CA SER A 27 8.49 9.29 6.86
C SER A 27 7.94 7.93 6.48
N LEU A 28 8.34 6.92 7.24
CA LEU A 28 7.72 5.61 7.20
C LEU A 28 6.76 5.50 8.38
N LEU A 29 5.50 5.24 8.09
CA LEU A 29 4.46 5.09 9.08
C LEU A 29 4.02 3.63 9.15
N GLN A 30 4.26 2.99 10.27
CA GLN A 30 3.73 1.66 10.52
C GLN A 30 2.24 1.79 10.86
N ILE A 31 1.38 1.16 10.08
CA ILE A 31 -0.08 1.25 10.26
C ILE A 31 -0.59 0.06 11.04
N ASP A 32 -0.30 -1.14 10.57
CA ASP A 32 -0.67 -2.37 11.28
C ASP A 32 0.18 -2.50 12.55
N HIS A 33 -0.48 -2.66 13.69
CA HIS A 33 0.14 -2.66 15.04
C HIS A 33 0.86 -1.35 15.40
N GLY A 34 0.63 -0.29 14.64
CA GLY A 34 1.17 1.05 14.90
C GLY A 34 0.07 2.08 15.07
N VAL A 35 -0.16 2.88 14.03
CA VAL A 35 -1.15 3.97 14.04
C VAL A 35 -2.57 3.45 14.25
N ILE A 36 -2.92 2.33 13.63
CA ILE A 36 -4.20 1.65 13.82
C ILE A 36 -3.93 0.38 14.61
N ASN A 37 -4.23 0.41 15.90
CA ASN A 37 -3.84 -0.64 16.85
C ASN A 37 -4.99 -1.58 17.23
N THR A 38 -6.06 -1.63 16.45
CA THR A 38 -7.15 -2.58 16.68
C THR A 38 -7.06 -3.77 15.75
N SER A 39 -7.11 -4.98 16.29
CA SER A 39 -7.07 -6.22 15.53
C SER A 39 -8.34 -6.45 14.69
N LYS A 40 -9.45 -5.78 15.03
CA LYS A 40 -10.73 -5.92 14.32
C LYS A 40 -10.79 -5.10 13.04
N THR A 41 -9.98 -4.06 12.93
CA THR A 41 -9.97 -3.18 11.74
C THR A 41 -9.05 -3.77 10.68
N LYS A 42 -9.58 -3.98 9.50
CA LYS A 42 -8.77 -4.34 8.33
C LYS A 42 -7.97 -3.10 7.91
N LYS A 43 -6.67 -3.28 7.74
CA LYS A 43 -5.75 -2.18 7.47
C LYS A 43 -4.55 -2.67 6.70
N CYS A 44 -3.92 -1.78 5.94
CA CYS A 44 -2.68 -2.09 5.26
C CYS A 44 -1.48 -2.01 6.22
N ASP A 45 -0.32 -2.45 5.76
CA ASP A 45 0.86 -2.61 6.62
C ASP A 45 1.52 -1.29 6.97
N CYS A 46 1.76 -0.43 5.99
CA CYS A 46 2.49 0.83 6.23
C CYS A 46 2.15 1.90 5.19
N ALA A 47 2.68 3.10 5.43
CA ALA A 47 2.65 4.18 4.45
C ALA A 47 4.00 4.88 4.38
N VAL A 48 4.34 5.37 3.20
CA VAL A 48 5.49 6.24 2.95
C VAL A 48 4.95 7.63 2.64
N ILE A 49 5.38 8.61 3.41
CA ILE A 49 4.86 9.98 3.32
C ILE A 49 6.02 10.95 3.13
N ASP A 50 5.94 11.74 2.07
CA ASP A 50 6.81 12.89 1.90
C ASP A 50 5.99 14.18 1.74
N ASP A 51 6.58 15.27 1.29
CA ASP A 51 5.87 16.53 1.14
C ASP A 51 4.84 16.55 -0.01
N LEU A 52 4.98 15.65 -0.98
CA LEU A 52 4.10 15.57 -2.15
C LEU A 52 3.12 14.40 -2.10
N ASP A 53 3.57 13.25 -1.60
CA ASP A 53 2.87 11.98 -1.74
C ASP A 53 2.56 11.32 -0.41
N CYS A 54 1.46 10.57 -0.40
CA CYS A 54 1.14 9.60 0.64
C CYS A 54 0.90 8.26 -0.03
N ALA A 55 1.80 7.32 0.15
CA ALA A 55 1.77 6.00 -0.47
C ALA A 55 1.47 4.93 0.57
N PHE A 56 0.31 4.29 0.46
CA PHE A 56 -0.07 3.17 1.32
C PHE A 56 0.42 1.86 0.73
N VAL A 57 0.94 0.98 1.56
CA VAL A 57 1.58 -0.27 1.13
C VAL A 57 0.97 -1.46 1.86
N GLU A 58 0.54 -2.44 1.09
CA GLU A 58 0.07 -3.73 1.59
C GLU A 58 0.96 -4.85 1.06
N PHE A 59 1.48 -5.68 1.95
CA PHE A 59 2.31 -6.82 1.60
C PHE A 59 1.47 -8.11 1.53
N LYS A 60 1.60 -8.81 0.42
CA LYS A 60 1.04 -10.15 0.20
C LYS A 60 2.15 -11.19 -0.06
N THR A 61 3.24 -11.06 0.66
CA THR A 61 4.44 -11.89 0.47
C THR A 61 4.29 -13.31 1.02
N ASN A 62 3.32 -13.54 1.89
CA ASN A 62 2.97 -14.87 2.39
C ASN A 62 1.94 -15.61 1.52
N ALA A 63 1.43 -15.00 0.47
CA ALA A 63 0.53 -15.63 -0.45
C ALA A 63 1.31 -16.58 -1.37
N VAL A 64 0.99 -17.86 -1.31
CA VAL A 64 1.76 -18.90 -2.03
C VAL A 64 0.90 -19.80 -2.91
N SER A 65 -0.42 -19.64 -2.87
CA SER A 65 -1.33 -20.51 -3.64
C SER A 65 -1.26 -20.24 -5.13
N VAL A 66 -1.33 -21.30 -5.92
CA VAL A 66 -1.48 -21.24 -7.38
C VAL A 66 -2.93 -21.39 -7.84
N ASN A 67 -3.86 -21.59 -6.91
CA ASN A 67 -5.28 -21.70 -7.22
C ASN A 67 -5.85 -20.35 -7.64
N THR A 68 -6.51 -20.30 -8.79
CA THR A 68 -7.04 -19.05 -9.38
C THR A 68 -7.99 -18.31 -8.43
N ASP A 69 -8.90 -19.03 -7.77
CA ASP A 69 -9.85 -18.40 -6.85
C ASP A 69 -9.16 -17.82 -5.62
N THR A 70 -8.15 -18.50 -5.10
CA THR A 70 -7.35 -18.03 -3.98
C THR A 70 -6.52 -16.81 -4.36
N ILE A 71 -5.94 -16.80 -5.56
CA ILE A 71 -5.19 -15.64 -6.08
C ILE A 71 -6.12 -14.43 -6.18
N LYS A 72 -7.31 -14.61 -6.77
CA LYS A 72 -8.32 -13.55 -6.87
C LYS A 72 -8.71 -13.01 -5.48
N ARG A 73 -8.89 -13.91 -4.53
CA ARG A 73 -9.23 -13.56 -3.14
C ARG A 73 -8.14 -12.73 -2.48
N ASN A 74 -6.88 -13.07 -2.72
CA ASN A 74 -5.74 -12.33 -2.20
C ASN A 74 -5.67 -10.91 -2.77
N TYR A 75 -5.93 -10.73 -4.07
CA TYR A 75 -6.04 -9.40 -4.66
C TYR A 75 -7.15 -8.60 -3.99
N ASN A 76 -8.35 -9.15 -3.91
CA ASN A 76 -9.50 -8.46 -3.33
C ASN A 76 -9.28 -8.09 -1.86
N LYS A 77 -8.65 -8.98 -1.10
CA LYS A 77 -8.33 -8.72 0.30
C LYS A 77 -7.33 -7.57 0.45
N ALA A 78 -6.29 -7.55 -0.37
CA ALA A 78 -5.30 -6.46 -0.38
C ALA A 78 -5.95 -5.11 -0.70
N LEU A 79 -6.77 -5.07 -1.74
CA LEU A 79 -7.45 -3.84 -2.15
C LEU A 79 -8.41 -3.34 -1.08
N ARG A 80 -9.10 -4.25 -0.40
CA ARG A 80 -10.00 -3.90 0.69
C ARG A 80 -9.24 -3.31 1.88
N GLN A 81 -8.11 -3.89 2.26
CA GLN A 81 -7.27 -3.38 3.34
C GLN A 81 -6.77 -1.96 3.03
N LEU A 82 -6.34 -1.72 1.80
CA LEU A 82 -5.93 -0.40 1.34
C LEU A 82 -7.10 0.60 1.36
N SER A 83 -8.26 0.24 0.82
CA SER A 83 -9.44 1.11 0.78
C SER A 83 -9.87 1.54 2.18
N ILE A 84 -9.96 0.61 3.11
CA ILE A 84 -10.38 0.88 4.49
C ILE A 84 -9.37 1.81 5.17
N THR A 85 -8.08 1.57 4.98
CA THR A 85 -7.03 2.41 5.57
C THR A 85 -7.10 3.84 5.04
N ILE A 86 -7.25 4.00 3.73
CA ILE A 86 -7.38 5.31 3.08
C ILE A 86 -8.58 6.08 3.64
N ASP A 87 -9.71 5.41 3.79
CA ASP A 87 -10.94 6.02 4.35
C ASP A 87 -10.72 6.48 5.79
N ILE A 88 -10.04 5.67 6.60
CA ILE A 88 -9.71 6.03 8.00
C ILE A 88 -8.85 7.30 8.03
N PHE A 89 -7.83 7.37 7.19
CA PHE A 89 -6.94 8.53 7.14
C PHE A 89 -7.66 9.78 6.65
N ARG A 90 -8.45 9.67 5.60
CA ARG A 90 -9.25 10.80 5.10
C ARG A 90 -10.24 11.31 6.17
N SER A 91 -10.97 10.41 6.80
CA SER A 91 -11.94 10.76 7.84
C SER A 91 -11.28 11.40 9.05
N GLY A 92 -10.12 10.87 9.47
CA GLY A 92 -9.37 11.41 10.58
C GLY A 92 -8.88 12.84 10.33
N LEU A 93 -8.39 13.12 9.12
CA LEU A 93 -7.93 14.45 8.75
C LEU A 93 -9.09 15.43 8.55
N ILE A 94 -10.21 15.00 8.00
CA ILE A 94 -11.42 15.83 7.88
C ILE A 94 -11.91 16.26 9.27
N SER A 95 -11.84 15.38 10.25
CA SER A 95 -12.29 15.69 11.62
C SER A 95 -11.51 16.84 12.27
N ILE A 96 -10.30 17.14 11.78
CA ILE A 96 -9.48 18.27 12.23
C ILE A 96 -9.39 19.39 11.20
N GLY A 97 -10.33 19.42 10.24
CA GLY A 97 -10.43 20.48 9.23
C GLY A 97 -9.42 20.38 8.09
N LYS A 98 -8.84 19.21 7.85
CA LYS A 98 -7.84 19.00 6.80
C LYS A 98 -8.35 18.03 5.73
N ASP A 99 -7.94 18.28 4.48
CA ASP A 99 -8.30 17.45 3.34
C ASP A 99 -7.04 16.77 2.81
N LEU A 100 -6.96 15.45 3.00
CA LEU A 100 -5.79 14.66 2.59
C LEU A 100 -5.53 14.76 1.09
N ASP A 101 -6.57 14.77 0.27
CA ASP A 101 -6.42 14.83 -1.18
C ASP A 101 -5.84 16.16 -1.66
N LYS A 102 -6.01 17.23 -0.88
CA LYS A 102 -5.41 18.55 -1.15
C LYS A 102 -3.98 18.65 -0.64
N LEU A 103 -3.66 17.89 0.41
CA LEU A 103 -2.34 17.95 1.04
C LEU A 103 -1.31 17.06 0.32
N ARG A 104 -1.74 15.93 -0.22
CA ARG A 104 -0.85 14.91 -0.82
C ARG A 104 -1.48 14.24 -2.01
N ASN A 105 -0.65 13.82 -2.95
CA ASN A 105 -1.05 12.85 -3.95
C ASN A 105 -1.18 11.47 -3.29
N MET A 106 -2.27 10.79 -3.56
CA MET A 106 -2.57 9.50 -2.95
C MET A 106 -2.12 8.37 -3.87
N GLU A 107 -1.36 7.45 -3.32
CA GLU A 107 -0.92 6.24 -4.01
C GLU A 107 -1.14 5.01 -3.12
N ALA A 108 -1.35 3.87 -3.75
CA ALA A 108 -1.47 2.59 -3.07
C ALA A 108 -0.64 1.54 -3.80
N TYR A 109 0.02 0.67 -3.05
CA TYR A 109 0.89 -0.37 -3.56
C TYR A 109 0.50 -1.71 -2.96
N VAL A 110 0.41 -2.73 -3.82
CA VAL A 110 0.30 -4.13 -3.40
C VAL A 110 1.59 -4.83 -3.80
N CYS A 111 2.30 -5.37 -2.82
CA CYS A 111 3.59 -6.03 -3.02
C CYS A 111 3.42 -7.53 -2.88
N PHE A 112 3.59 -8.27 -3.99
CA PHE A 112 3.58 -9.72 -3.98
C PHE A 112 5.00 -10.27 -3.84
N LYS A 113 5.09 -11.51 -3.34
CA LYS A 113 6.32 -12.26 -3.35
C LYS A 113 6.81 -12.45 -4.78
N LYS A 114 8.12 -12.35 -5.01
CA LYS A 114 8.74 -12.66 -6.29
C LYS A 114 8.36 -14.08 -6.72
N GLY A 115 7.88 -14.21 -7.97
CA GLY A 115 7.41 -15.50 -8.50
C GLY A 115 5.98 -15.87 -8.16
N TYR A 116 5.27 -15.03 -7.38
CA TYR A 116 3.85 -15.25 -7.13
C TYR A 116 3.07 -15.19 -8.45
N PRO A 117 2.14 -16.16 -8.70
CA PRO A 117 1.35 -16.14 -9.92
C PRO A 117 0.45 -14.90 -9.95
N ARG A 118 0.77 -13.96 -10.81
CA ARG A 118 0.04 -12.70 -10.91
C ARG A 118 -1.02 -12.78 -12.00
N ARG A 119 -2.13 -12.10 -11.74
CA ARG A 119 -3.21 -11.96 -12.72
C ARG A 119 -3.01 -10.67 -13.52
N THR A 120 -1.91 -10.57 -14.25
CA THR A 120 -1.52 -9.34 -14.95
C THR A 120 -2.58 -8.83 -15.92
N ALA A 121 -3.31 -9.74 -16.58
CA ALA A 121 -4.43 -9.36 -17.45
C ALA A 121 -5.58 -8.67 -16.69
N SER A 122 -5.73 -8.94 -15.40
CA SER A 122 -6.78 -8.34 -14.57
C SER A 122 -6.30 -7.11 -13.80
N GLU A 123 -5.00 -6.90 -13.68
CA GLU A 123 -4.44 -5.81 -12.86
C GLU A 123 -4.85 -4.43 -13.38
N GLY A 124 -4.92 -4.25 -14.68
CA GLY A 124 -5.41 -3.01 -15.29
C GLY A 124 -6.83 -2.66 -14.85
N THR A 125 -7.71 -3.65 -14.83
CA THR A 125 -9.10 -3.49 -14.35
C THR A 125 -9.14 -3.13 -12.87
N TYR A 126 -8.35 -3.80 -12.04
CA TYR A 126 -8.24 -3.47 -10.62
C TYR A 126 -7.76 -2.03 -10.40
N ARG A 127 -6.77 -1.59 -11.17
CA ARG A 127 -6.24 -0.23 -11.06
C ARG A 127 -7.27 0.83 -11.38
N VAL A 128 -8.01 0.67 -12.48
CA VAL A 128 -9.06 1.61 -12.89
C VAL A 128 -10.15 1.67 -11.81
N LYS A 129 -10.64 0.53 -11.40
CA LYS A 129 -11.72 0.43 -10.41
C LYS A 129 -11.32 1.03 -9.06
N PHE A 130 -10.12 0.73 -8.61
CA PHE A 130 -9.59 1.25 -7.35
C PHE A 130 -9.45 2.78 -7.40
N ALA A 131 -8.91 3.31 -8.49
CA ALA A 131 -8.74 4.75 -8.68
C ALA A 131 -10.09 5.48 -8.68
N GLU A 132 -11.07 4.94 -9.36
CA GLU A 132 -12.43 5.51 -9.38
C GLU A 132 -13.09 5.50 -7.99
N THR A 133 -12.95 4.39 -7.26
CA THR A 133 -13.58 4.23 -5.95
C THR A 133 -12.87 5.04 -4.87
N ASN A 134 -11.54 5.07 -4.88
CA ASN A 134 -10.74 5.61 -3.78
C ASN A 134 -10.05 6.95 -4.12
N ARG A 135 -10.15 7.42 -5.35
CA ARG A 135 -9.42 8.62 -5.83
C ARG A 135 -7.92 8.50 -5.50
N CYS A 136 -7.37 7.35 -5.81
CA CYS A 136 -6.02 6.97 -5.43
C CYS A 136 -5.44 6.06 -6.49
N ALA A 137 -4.25 6.37 -7.00
CA ALA A 137 -3.56 5.51 -7.96
C ALA A 137 -3.14 4.20 -7.29
N LEU A 138 -3.31 3.09 -7.99
CA LEU A 138 -2.94 1.75 -7.50
C LEU A 138 -1.82 1.18 -8.36
N TYR A 139 -0.82 0.63 -7.70
CA TYR A 139 0.31 -0.05 -8.33
C TYR A 139 0.51 -1.44 -7.74
N PHE A 140 0.78 -2.40 -8.60
CA PHE A 140 1.20 -3.75 -8.20
C PHE A 140 2.72 -3.84 -8.33
N ASP A 141 3.40 -3.13 -7.46
CA ASP A 141 4.84 -2.93 -7.51
C ASP A 141 5.41 -2.90 -6.10
N SER A 142 6.70 -3.18 -5.98
CA SER A 142 7.43 -3.18 -4.71
C SER A 142 8.47 -2.05 -4.64
N LYS A 143 8.30 -1.01 -5.47
CA LYS A 143 9.24 0.09 -5.55
C LYS A 143 8.53 1.42 -5.80
N LYS A 144 9.00 2.46 -5.13
CA LYS A 144 8.58 3.84 -5.35
C LYS A 144 9.81 4.74 -5.48
N GLU A 145 9.79 5.63 -6.44
CA GLU A 145 10.79 6.69 -6.56
C GLU A 145 10.24 7.99 -5.97
N LEU A 146 11.01 8.63 -5.11
CA LEU A 146 10.71 9.97 -4.59
C LEU A 146 11.11 11.04 -5.61
N LYS A 147 10.27 12.05 -5.78
CA LYS A 147 10.45 13.15 -6.73
C LYS A 147 10.50 14.51 -6.03
#